data_b48ff57115acf1d8814a375fa4e20ffb
#
_entry.id   b48ff57115acf1d8814a375fa4e20ffb
#
_cell.length_a   1.000
_cell.length_b   1.000
_cell.length_c   1.000
_cell.angle_alpha   90.00
_cell.angle_beta   90.00
_cell.angle_gamma   90.00
#
_symmetry.space_group_name_H-M   'P 1'
#
loop_
_entity.id
_entity.type
_entity.pdbx_description
1 polymer ?
#
loop_
_entity_poly.entity_id
_entity_poly.type
_entity_poly.pdbx_seq_one_letter_code
_entity_poly.pdbx_strand_id
1 'polypeptide(L)'
;MRSVYIRPLHFVYGSDAKDQLKKKIALPICGNTSIAFAAIEILNKKTNTKQTLTVSQISKIKGKDKKQIIIDLSQITKKRDSILNLNLSKSVLMGVLNVTPDSFSDGGKFYKTKQAVQHAKTMLQQGAHIIDVGGESTRPGAKLISEEEECRRVIQVIKKIKKIRNNIVSIDTRKSLVMKAAVVAGAKIINDVSALDFDPHAEEVAAKLKKPIILNHSQGTPETMQKNPNYKNILIEIYDYFEEKIKQLEQKGLRRKHIILDPGIGFGKNVQHNLTLMNKISFFHSLGCPLMLGPSRKSFIGKIMGKKDSISRLGGTISSVIIGANQGVQFFRVHDIKEINEALSINSALYSI
;
A
#
# COMPACT_ATOMS: atom_id res chain seq x y z
N MET A 1 -12.23 -21.69 -8.76
CA MET A 1 -10.94 -21.30 -8.15
C MET A 1 -9.95 -20.92 -9.25
N ARG A 2 -9.21 -19.83 -9.09
CA ARG A 2 -8.18 -19.38 -10.03
C ARG A 2 -7.07 -20.44 -10.16
N SER A 3 -6.65 -20.73 -11.38
CA SER A 3 -5.59 -21.71 -11.69
C SER A 3 -4.27 -21.04 -12.06
N VAL A 4 -4.33 -19.83 -12.63
CA VAL A 4 -3.16 -19.10 -13.12
C VAL A 4 -3.11 -17.68 -12.62
N TYR A 5 -1.88 -17.18 -12.44
CA TYR A 5 -1.56 -15.83 -12.03
C TYR A 5 -0.46 -15.30 -12.95
N ILE A 6 -0.43 -14.00 -13.20
CA ILE A 6 0.61 -13.39 -14.01
C ILE A 6 1.33 -12.28 -13.27
N ARG A 7 2.61 -12.09 -13.60
CA ARG A 7 3.46 -11.03 -13.06
C ARG A 7 4.26 -10.38 -14.18
N PRO A 8 4.29 -9.03 -14.26
CA PRO A 8 5.20 -8.30 -15.14
C PRO A 8 6.67 -8.63 -14.87
N LEU A 9 7.45 -8.78 -15.92
CA LEU A 9 8.88 -9.00 -15.90
C LEU A 9 9.58 -8.10 -16.91
N HIS A 10 10.90 -8.02 -16.79
CA HIS A 10 11.77 -7.27 -17.69
C HIS A 10 11.28 -5.82 -17.84
N PHE A 11 11.31 -5.11 -16.70
CA PHE A 11 10.92 -3.70 -16.68
C PHE A 11 11.91 -2.85 -17.48
N VAL A 12 11.38 -1.90 -18.22
CA VAL A 12 12.10 -0.87 -18.97
C VAL A 12 11.56 0.50 -18.57
N TYR A 13 12.40 1.51 -18.66
CA TYR A 13 12.14 2.82 -18.08
C TYR A 13 12.44 3.95 -19.06
N GLY A 14 11.86 5.13 -18.82
CA GLY A 14 12.18 6.38 -19.51
C GLY A 14 11.96 6.32 -21.02
N SER A 15 12.97 6.76 -21.79
CA SER A 15 12.97 6.75 -23.26
C SER A 15 12.84 5.33 -23.81
N ASP A 16 13.55 4.35 -23.24
CA ASP A 16 13.48 2.95 -23.68
C ASP A 16 12.07 2.38 -23.52
N ALA A 17 11.37 2.72 -22.41
CA ALA A 17 9.99 2.32 -22.23
C ALA A 17 9.09 2.90 -23.34
N LYS A 18 9.22 4.21 -23.63
CA LYS A 18 8.44 4.88 -24.68
C LYS A 18 8.69 4.25 -26.04
N ASP A 19 9.92 3.93 -26.37
CA ASP A 19 10.31 3.32 -27.66
C ASP A 19 9.80 1.89 -27.79
N GLN A 20 9.93 1.07 -26.74
CA GLN A 20 9.43 -0.30 -26.75
C GLN A 20 7.90 -0.37 -26.80
N LEU A 21 7.20 0.59 -26.15
CA LEU A 21 5.75 0.75 -26.27
C LEU A 21 5.34 1.08 -27.71
N LYS A 22 6.02 2.02 -28.39
CA LYS A 22 5.78 2.34 -29.82
C LYS A 22 5.98 1.13 -30.72
N LYS A 23 7.03 0.34 -30.46
CA LYS A 23 7.34 -0.90 -31.19
C LYS A 23 6.41 -2.07 -30.81
N LYS A 24 5.51 -1.91 -29.83
CA LYS A 24 4.58 -2.93 -29.31
C LYS A 24 5.28 -4.19 -28.78
N ILE A 25 6.53 -4.06 -28.30
CA ILE A 25 7.31 -5.15 -27.67
C ILE A 25 7.34 -5.04 -26.14
N ALA A 26 6.75 -3.99 -25.58
CA ALA A 26 6.48 -3.84 -24.16
C ALA A 26 5.05 -3.32 -23.92
N LEU A 27 4.58 -3.41 -22.69
CA LEU A 27 3.27 -2.92 -22.23
C LEU A 27 3.44 -1.99 -21.02
N PRO A 28 2.60 -0.95 -20.87
CA PRO A 28 2.74 -0.01 -19.77
C PRO A 28 2.28 -0.64 -18.44
N ILE A 29 2.94 -0.31 -17.34
CA ILE A 29 2.44 -0.67 -16.01
C ILE A 29 1.42 0.40 -15.54
N CYS A 30 0.21 0.01 -15.20
CA CYS A 30 -0.84 0.91 -14.71
C CYS A 30 -1.07 2.15 -15.60
N GLY A 31 -0.86 2.02 -16.92
CA GLY A 31 -0.98 3.14 -17.87
C GLY A 31 0.16 4.15 -17.83
N ASN A 32 1.23 3.89 -17.10
CA ASN A 32 2.42 4.74 -17.04
C ASN A 32 3.31 4.45 -18.26
N THR A 33 3.54 5.44 -19.11
CA THR A 33 4.37 5.30 -20.31
C THR A 33 5.87 5.41 -20.05
N SER A 34 6.26 5.82 -18.85
CA SER A 34 7.67 5.87 -18.43
C SER A 34 8.14 4.60 -17.71
N ILE A 35 7.23 3.67 -17.43
CA ILE A 35 7.52 2.36 -16.86
C ILE A 35 6.75 1.30 -17.66
N ALA A 36 7.45 0.42 -18.32
CA ALA A 36 6.86 -0.64 -19.11
C ALA A 36 7.51 -2.00 -18.79
N PHE A 37 6.91 -3.09 -19.24
CA PHE A 37 7.44 -4.43 -19.08
C PHE A 37 7.40 -5.18 -20.40
N ALA A 38 8.46 -5.95 -20.71
CA ALA A 38 8.62 -6.66 -21.98
C ALA A 38 8.23 -8.15 -21.90
N ALA A 39 7.98 -8.68 -20.71
CA ALA A 39 7.58 -10.07 -20.51
C ALA A 39 6.63 -10.23 -19.32
N ILE A 40 5.97 -11.38 -19.27
CA ILE A 40 5.19 -11.83 -18.11
C ILE A 40 5.67 -13.20 -17.65
N GLU A 41 5.65 -13.42 -16.32
CA GLU A 41 5.72 -14.75 -15.72
C GLU A 41 4.29 -15.23 -15.48
N ILE A 42 3.98 -16.45 -15.95
CA ILE A 42 2.72 -17.16 -15.68
C ILE A 42 3.01 -18.21 -14.61
N LEU A 43 2.32 -18.11 -13.47
CA LEU A 43 2.37 -19.11 -12.41
C LEU A 43 1.12 -19.98 -12.48
N ASN A 44 1.29 -21.28 -12.56
CA ASN A 44 0.18 -22.23 -12.44
C ASN A 44 0.13 -22.78 -11.00
N LYS A 45 -0.99 -22.52 -10.29
CA LYS A 45 -1.18 -22.93 -8.89
C LYS A 45 -1.22 -24.46 -8.72
N LYS A 46 -1.80 -25.18 -9.69
CA LYS A 46 -2.00 -26.62 -9.59
C LYS A 46 -0.72 -27.41 -9.81
N THR A 47 0.05 -27.02 -10.83
CA THR A 47 1.27 -27.72 -11.24
C THR A 47 2.53 -27.12 -10.60
N ASN A 48 2.40 -25.97 -9.93
CA ASN A 48 3.50 -25.18 -9.40
C ASN A 48 4.58 -24.85 -10.44
N THR A 49 4.19 -24.79 -11.72
CA THR A 49 5.08 -24.46 -12.85
C THR A 49 5.08 -22.98 -13.12
N LYS A 50 6.19 -22.49 -13.67
CA LYS A 50 6.39 -21.12 -14.12
C LYS A 50 6.75 -21.13 -15.59
N GLN A 51 6.15 -20.21 -16.34
CA GLN A 51 6.46 -19.97 -17.74
C GLN A 51 6.67 -18.47 -17.96
N THR A 52 7.73 -18.10 -18.66
CA THR A 52 7.96 -16.72 -19.08
C THR A 52 7.60 -16.56 -20.55
N LEU A 53 6.83 -15.53 -20.87
CA LEU A 53 6.48 -15.15 -22.23
C LEU A 53 6.80 -13.68 -22.45
N THR A 54 7.40 -13.37 -23.59
CA THR A 54 7.55 -11.98 -24.06
C THR A 54 6.19 -11.41 -24.48
N VAL A 55 6.07 -10.08 -24.51
CA VAL A 55 4.84 -9.41 -24.97
C VAL A 55 4.41 -9.87 -26.34
N SER A 56 5.34 -10.08 -27.29
CA SER A 56 5.05 -10.59 -28.63
C SER A 56 4.53 -12.03 -28.66
N GLN A 57 4.82 -12.83 -27.63
CA GLN A 57 4.34 -14.21 -27.51
C GLN A 57 2.95 -14.33 -26.87
N ILE A 58 2.49 -13.28 -26.15
CA ILE A 58 1.19 -13.31 -25.44
C ILE A 58 0.03 -13.58 -26.39
N SER A 59 0.06 -13.02 -27.60
CA SER A 59 -0.97 -13.25 -28.62
C SER A 59 -1.12 -14.73 -29.02
N LYS A 60 -0.05 -15.51 -28.88
CA LYS A 60 -0.01 -16.94 -29.23
C LYS A 60 -0.51 -17.87 -28.12
N ILE A 61 -0.87 -17.33 -26.95
CA ILE A 61 -1.41 -18.14 -25.83
C ILE A 61 -2.69 -18.86 -26.30
N LYS A 62 -2.74 -20.17 -26.04
CA LYS A 62 -3.90 -21.03 -26.30
C LYS A 62 -4.35 -21.72 -25.00
N GLY A 63 -5.52 -22.32 -25.03
CA GLY A 63 -6.03 -23.13 -23.92
C GLY A 63 -6.96 -22.37 -22.98
N LYS A 64 -7.43 -23.09 -21.94
CA LYS A 64 -8.48 -22.63 -21.00
C LYS A 64 -8.10 -21.40 -20.17
N ASP A 65 -6.82 -21.21 -19.89
CA ASP A 65 -6.34 -20.12 -19.05
C ASP A 65 -6.15 -18.79 -19.81
N LYS A 66 -6.25 -18.81 -21.17
CA LYS A 66 -6.08 -17.62 -22.02
C LYS A 66 -6.96 -16.46 -21.59
N LYS A 67 -8.26 -16.71 -21.36
CA LYS A 67 -9.23 -15.68 -20.98
C LYS A 67 -8.81 -14.98 -19.69
N GLN A 68 -8.38 -15.74 -18.68
CA GLN A 68 -7.93 -15.17 -17.40
C GLN A 68 -6.66 -14.36 -17.56
N ILE A 69 -5.68 -14.84 -18.32
CA ILE A 69 -4.43 -14.12 -18.58
C ILE A 69 -4.69 -12.78 -19.28
N ILE A 70 -5.59 -12.74 -20.25
CA ILE A 70 -5.94 -11.48 -20.95
C ILE A 70 -6.66 -10.50 -20.02
N ILE A 71 -7.56 -10.97 -19.16
CA ILE A 71 -8.21 -10.14 -18.14
C ILE A 71 -7.16 -9.55 -17.20
N ASP A 72 -6.29 -10.38 -16.65
CA ASP A 72 -5.24 -9.95 -15.72
C ASP A 72 -4.29 -8.94 -16.38
N LEU A 73 -3.90 -9.19 -17.63
CA LEU A 73 -3.05 -8.30 -18.40
C LEU A 73 -3.71 -6.93 -18.61
N SER A 74 -5.01 -6.92 -18.93
CA SER A 74 -5.77 -5.67 -19.05
C SER A 74 -5.82 -4.89 -17.74
N GLN A 75 -5.94 -5.59 -16.60
CA GLN A 75 -5.89 -4.95 -15.27
C GLN A 75 -4.48 -4.38 -14.96
N ILE A 76 -3.41 -5.09 -15.33
CA ILE A 76 -2.04 -4.61 -15.14
C ILE A 76 -1.77 -3.33 -15.95
N THR A 77 -2.22 -3.31 -17.21
CA THR A 77 -1.91 -2.21 -18.15
C THR A 77 -2.84 -1.01 -18.03
N LYS A 78 -4.04 -1.21 -17.51
CA LYS A 78 -5.04 -0.15 -17.37
C LYS A 78 -4.56 0.97 -16.45
N LYS A 79 -4.67 2.22 -16.92
CA LYS A 79 -4.42 3.41 -16.12
C LYS A 79 -5.29 3.40 -14.86
N ARG A 80 -4.67 3.72 -13.72
CA ARG A 80 -5.41 3.87 -12.46
C ARG A 80 -6.13 5.23 -12.43
N ASP A 81 -7.41 5.19 -12.04
CA ASP A 81 -8.18 6.42 -11.81
C ASP A 81 -7.57 7.21 -10.65
N SER A 82 -7.68 8.53 -10.71
CA SER A 82 -7.28 9.38 -9.58
C SER A 82 -8.13 9.10 -8.33
N ILE A 83 -7.50 9.17 -7.16
CA ILE A 83 -8.16 9.07 -5.86
C ILE A 83 -8.07 10.45 -5.21
N LEU A 84 -9.21 11.08 -4.89
CA LEU A 84 -9.26 12.41 -4.25
C LEU A 84 -8.39 13.45 -4.99
N ASN A 85 -8.40 13.42 -6.33
CA ASN A 85 -7.58 14.24 -7.23
C ASN A 85 -6.07 13.96 -7.19
N LEU A 86 -5.63 12.91 -6.50
CA LEU A 86 -4.24 12.45 -6.56
C LEU A 86 -3.97 11.75 -7.90
N ASN A 87 -2.96 12.24 -8.61
CA ASN A 87 -2.54 11.62 -9.87
C ASN A 87 -1.68 10.37 -9.58
N LEU A 88 -2.23 9.19 -9.88
CA LEU A 88 -1.56 7.90 -9.61
C LEU A 88 -0.53 7.49 -10.67
N SER A 89 -0.23 8.33 -11.65
CA SER A 89 0.96 8.15 -12.50
C SER A 89 2.25 8.61 -11.81
N LYS A 90 2.14 9.28 -10.66
CA LYS A 90 3.24 9.70 -9.80
C LYS A 90 3.12 9.01 -8.44
N SER A 91 4.25 8.90 -7.73
CA SER A 91 4.27 8.38 -6.36
C SER A 91 3.53 9.32 -5.41
N VAL A 92 2.65 8.76 -4.59
CA VAL A 92 1.89 9.45 -3.56
C VAL A 92 2.49 9.14 -2.19
N LEU A 93 2.94 10.16 -1.47
CA LEU A 93 3.52 10.02 -0.13
C LEU A 93 2.44 10.18 0.94
N MET A 94 2.34 9.20 1.83
CA MET A 94 1.50 9.17 3.01
C MET A 94 2.37 9.22 4.26
N GLY A 95 2.30 10.33 4.99
CA GLY A 95 3.05 10.55 6.23
C GLY A 95 2.38 9.90 7.43
N VAL A 96 3.13 9.12 8.19
CA VAL A 96 2.66 8.44 9.41
C VAL A 96 2.60 9.42 10.57
N LEU A 97 1.42 9.62 11.14
CA LEU A 97 1.20 10.44 12.33
C LEU A 97 0.58 9.62 13.47
N ASN A 98 1.41 9.05 14.33
CA ASN A 98 0.96 8.32 15.51
C ASN A 98 0.63 9.28 16.65
N VAL A 99 -0.60 9.21 17.16
CA VAL A 99 -1.10 10.01 18.29
C VAL A 99 -1.22 9.10 19.52
N THR A 100 -0.12 8.42 19.85
CA THR A 100 -0.04 7.52 21.03
C THR A 100 0.68 8.22 22.19
N PRO A 101 0.49 7.77 23.47
CA PRO A 101 1.18 8.36 24.63
C PRO A 101 2.69 8.45 24.46
N ASP A 102 3.31 7.42 23.89
CA ASP A 102 4.77 7.33 23.69
C ASP A 102 5.30 8.23 22.57
N SER A 103 4.43 8.70 21.68
CA SER A 103 4.83 9.53 20.55
C SER A 103 5.11 10.98 20.94
N PHE A 104 4.58 11.43 22.11
CA PHE A 104 4.67 12.80 22.61
C PHE A 104 4.72 12.79 24.13
N SER A 105 5.85 12.38 24.74
CA SER A 105 5.96 11.98 26.16
C SER A 105 5.76 13.09 27.20
N ASP A 106 5.96 14.39 26.88
CA ASP A 106 6.19 15.43 27.88
C ASP A 106 5.08 16.53 27.97
N GLY A 107 3.80 16.22 27.73
CA GLY A 107 2.79 17.27 27.78
C GLY A 107 1.36 16.78 27.96
N GLY A 108 0.49 17.60 28.52
CA GLY A 108 -0.96 17.35 28.64
C GLY A 108 -1.64 17.20 27.27
N LYS A 109 -2.92 16.74 27.25
CA LYS A 109 -3.69 16.45 26.02
C LYS A 109 -3.68 17.57 24.98
N PHE A 110 -3.72 18.81 25.40
CA PHE A 110 -3.72 19.96 24.49
C PHE A 110 -2.35 20.17 23.81
N TYR A 111 -1.28 19.93 24.53
CA TYR A 111 0.08 20.04 24.04
C TYR A 111 0.37 18.95 23.00
N LYS A 112 -0.02 17.70 23.27
CA LYS A 112 0.07 16.56 22.33
C LYS A 112 -0.64 16.85 21.01
N THR A 113 -1.84 17.42 21.04
CA THR A 113 -2.57 17.80 19.81
C THR A 113 -1.84 18.89 19.04
N LYS A 114 -1.27 19.90 19.72
CA LYS A 114 -0.49 20.99 19.06
C LYS A 114 0.74 20.43 18.37
N GLN A 115 1.48 19.55 19.03
CA GLN A 115 2.67 18.91 18.45
C GLN A 115 2.31 18.02 17.24
N ALA A 116 1.24 17.21 17.33
CA ALA A 116 0.77 16.38 16.22
C ALA A 116 0.39 17.23 14.99
N VAL A 117 -0.31 18.34 15.20
CA VAL A 117 -0.67 19.27 14.12
C VAL A 117 0.57 19.95 13.53
N GLN A 118 1.54 20.32 14.35
CA GLN A 118 2.80 20.92 13.87
C GLN A 118 3.60 19.91 13.05
N HIS A 119 3.70 18.66 13.51
CA HIS A 119 4.36 17.59 12.76
C HIS A 119 3.65 17.30 11.42
N ALA A 120 2.32 17.29 11.40
CA ALA A 120 1.56 17.17 10.16
C ALA A 120 1.88 18.32 9.17
N LYS A 121 1.97 19.56 9.66
CA LYS A 121 2.38 20.71 8.83
C LYS A 121 3.76 20.52 8.22
N THR A 122 4.72 20.09 9.05
CA THR A 122 6.10 19.80 8.58
C THR A 122 6.10 18.73 7.49
N MET A 123 5.40 17.61 7.69
CA MET A 123 5.28 16.55 6.67
C MET A 123 4.68 17.07 5.36
N LEU A 124 3.63 17.89 5.43
CA LEU A 124 3.01 18.50 4.23
C LEU A 124 3.99 19.44 3.49
N GLN A 125 4.74 20.24 4.22
CA GLN A 125 5.79 21.11 3.65
C GLN A 125 6.93 20.30 3.00
N GLN A 126 7.21 19.12 3.52
CA GLN A 126 8.21 18.18 3.00
C GLN A 126 7.72 17.35 1.79
N GLY A 127 6.45 17.51 1.38
CA GLY A 127 5.89 16.84 0.20
C GLY A 127 4.94 15.68 0.49
N ALA A 128 4.46 15.48 1.73
CA ALA A 128 3.38 14.53 1.99
C ALA A 128 2.09 14.97 1.29
N HIS A 129 1.43 14.04 0.63
CA HIS A 129 0.12 14.24 0.01
C HIS A 129 -1.03 13.87 0.96
N ILE A 130 -0.77 12.92 1.86
CA ILE A 130 -1.73 12.37 2.82
C ILE A 130 -1.07 12.34 4.20
N ILE A 131 -1.82 12.70 5.22
CA ILE A 131 -1.45 12.49 6.63
C ILE A 131 -2.30 11.35 7.19
N ASP A 132 -1.66 10.27 7.61
CA ASP A 132 -2.31 9.07 8.15
C ASP A 132 -2.27 9.10 9.66
N VAL A 133 -3.42 9.35 10.28
CA VAL A 133 -3.56 9.59 11.72
C VAL A 133 -3.94 8.29 12.41
N GLY A 134 -3.08 7.77 13.29
CA GLY A 134 -3.33 6.57 14.08
C GLY A 134 -3.38 6.84 15.58
N GLY A 135 -4.42 6.36 16.26
CA GLY A 135 -4.60 6.47 17.71
C GLY A 135 -4.19 5.24 18.50
N GLU A 136 -4.14 4.09 17.85
CA GLU A 136 -3.70 2.81 18.40
C GLU A 136 -2.35 2.39 17.81
N SER A 137 -1.48 1.83 18.63
CA SER A 137 -0.22 1.25 18.15
C SER A 137 -0.48 -0.14 17.56
N THR A 138 -0.04 -0.37 16.34
CA THR A 138 -0.07 -1.68 15.69
C THR A 138 1.29 -2.41 15.74
N ARG A 139 2.23 -1.92 16.58
CA ARG A 139 3.54 -2.57 16.79
C ARG A 139 3.35 -3.91 17.50
N PRO A 140 4.25 -4.88 17.27
CA PRO A 140 4.21 -6.15 18.01
C PRO A 140 4.17 -5.90 19.53
N GLY A 141 3.22 -6.56 20.22
CA GLY A 141 3.05 -6.44 21.68
C GLY A 141 2.27 -5.20 22.15
N ALA A 142 1.76 -4.36 21.25
CA ALA A 142 0.95 -3.22 21.63
C ALA A 142 -0.41 -3.67 22.22
N LYS A 143 -0.82 -3.03 23.33
CA LYS A 143 -2.11 -3.30 23.99
C LYS A 143 -3.25 -2.68 23.17
N LEU A 144 -4.35 -3.42 23.09
CA LEU A 144 -5.62 -2.91 22.56
C LEU A 144 -6.15 -1.78 23.45
N ILE A 145 -6.68 -0.72 22.84
CA ILE A 145 -7.36 0.37 23.53
C ILE A 145 -8.85 0.38 23.16
N SER A 146 -9.68 1.03 23.99
CA SER A 146 -11.10 1.17 23.68
C SER A 146 -11.34 2.11 22.48
N GLU A 147 -12.52 2.02 21.86
CA GLU A 147 -12.93 2.90 20.77
C GLU A 147 -13.01 4.37 21.22
N GLU A 148 -13.51 4.59 22.44
CA GLU A 148 -13.62 5.92 23.03
C GLU A 148 -12.24 6.55 23.22
N GLU A 149 -11.27 5.79 23.73
CA GLU A 149 -9.90 6.27 23.91
C GLU A 149 -9.25 6.57 22.57
N GLU A 150 -9.43 5.72 21.55
CA GLU A 150 -8.92 5.97 20.22
C GLU A 150 -9.55 7.22 19.60
N CYS A 151 -10.88 7.36 19.66
CA CYS A 151 -11.58 8.57 19.22
C CYS A 151 -11.05 9.82 19.94
N ARG A 152 -10.85 9.75 21.26
CA ARG A 152 -10.33 10.86 22.07
C ARG A 152 -8.96 11.32 21.57
N ARG A 153 -8.11 10.40 21.12
CA ARG A 153 -6.78 10.72 20.60
C ARG A 153 -6.84 11.36 19.22
N VAL A 154 -7.62 10.80 18.28
CA VAL A 154 -7.51 11.15 16.86
C VAL A 154 -8.45 12.27 16.41
N ILE A 155 -9.67 12.37 16.97
CA ILE A 155 -10.71 13.24 16.42
C ILE A 155 -10.34 14.72 16.44
N GLN A 156 -9.75 15.21 17.55
CA GLN A 156 -9.34 16.61 17.65
C GLN A 156 -8.15 16.93 16.71
N VAL A 157 -7.26 15.97 16.53
CA VAL A 157 -6.12 16.10 15.60
C VAL A 157 -6.63 16.20 14.17
N ILE A 158 -7.52 15.29 13.76
CA ILE A 158 -8.14 15.29 12.41
C ILE A 158 -8.87 16.62 12.15
N LYS A 159 -9.71 17.09 13.09
CA LYS A 159 -10.43 18.37 12.98
C LYS A 159 -9.50 19.56 12.75
N LYS A 160 -8.32 19.56 13.37
CA LYS A 160 -7.35 20.63 13.20
C LYS A 160 -6.56 20.50 11.92
N ILE A 161 -6.10 19.29 11.57
CA ILE A 161 -5.32 19.04 10.34
C ILE A 161 -6.17 19.35 9.11
N LYS A 162 -7.45 18.97 9.06
CA LYS A 162 -8.32 19.23 7.90
C LYS A 162 -8.44 20.70 7.52
N LYS A 163 -8.15 21.62 8.45
CA LYS A 163 -8.15 23.07 8.20
C LYS A 163 -6.89 23.55 7.48
N ILE A 164 -5.85 22.75 7.41
CA ILE A 164 -4.64 23.06 6.64
C ILE A 164 -4.99 22.90 5.16
N ARG A 165 -4.63 23.90 4.36
CA ARG A 165 -4.94 23.90 2.92
C ARG A 165 -4.22 22.76 2.19
N ASN A 166 -4.85 22.20 1.17
CA ASN A 166 -4.28 21.20 0.27
C ASN A 166 -3.80 19.91 0.95
N ASN A 167 -4.53 19.42 1.95
CA ASN A 167 -4.21 18.14 2.59
C ASN A 167 -5.33 17.11 2.43
N ILE A 168 -4.96 15.84 2.54
CA ILE A 168 -5.86 14.70 2.68
C ILE A 168 -5.53 14.03 3.99
N VAL A 169 -6.54 13.80 4.84
CA VAL A 169 -6.39 13.06 6.09
C VAL A 169 -6.89 11.64 5.89
N SER A 170 -6.08 10.68 6.29
CA SER A 170 -6.44 9.27 6.47
C SER A 170 -6.57 8.95 7.94
N ILE A 171 -7.43 8.00 8.29
CA ILE A 171 -7.54 7.40 9.63
C ILE A 171 -7.00 5.98 9.60
N ASP A 172 -5.96 5.70 10.40
CA ASP A 172 -5.40 4.35 10.62
C ASP A 172 -6.13 3.73 11.82
N THR A 173 -7.11 2.88 11.53
CA THR A 173 -7.92 2.19 12.54
C THR A 173 -8.59 0.94 11.98
N ARG A 174 -8.82 -0.05 12.82
CA ARG A 174 -9.56 -1.28 12.50
C ARG A 174 -10.94 -1.33 13.17
N LYS A 175 -11.38 -0.23 13.81
CA LYS A 175 -12.66 -0.15 14.56
C LYS A 175 -13.66 0.69 13.81
N SER A 176 -14.83 0.14 13.54
CA SER A 176 -15.88 0.75 12.74
C SER A 176 -16.44 2.05 13.32
N LEU A 177 -16.55 2.14 14.65
CA LEU A 177 -16.98 3.35 15.33
C LEU A 177 -15.97 4.49 15.13
N VAL A 178 -14.66 4.18 15.24
CA VAL A 178 -13.60 5.17 15.01
C VAL A 178 -13.57 5.60 13.53
N MET A 179 -13.79 4.69 12.58
CA MET A 179 -13.92 5.00 11.16
C MET A 179 -15.01 6.04 10.91
N LYS A 180 -16.22 5.81 11.48
CA LYS A 180 -17.37 6.74 11.39
C LYS A 180 -17.02 8.11 11.96
N ALA A 181 -16.54 8.14 13.21
CA ALA A 181 -16.20 9.37 13.90
C ALA A 181 -15.11 10.18 13.17
N ALA A 182 -14.08 9.52 12.68
CA ALA A 182 -12.98 10.14 11.94
C ALA A 182 -13.44 10.73 10.61
N VAL A 183 -14.28 10.03 9.85
CA VAL A 183 -14.84 10.53 8.58
C VAL A 183 -15.72 11.76 8.83
N VAL A 184 -16.57 11.76 9.85
CA VAL A 184 -17.36 12.94 10.28
C VAL A 184 -16.42 14.08 10.68
N ALA A 185 -15.32 13.80 11.36
CA ALA A 185 -14.31 14.80 11.74
C ALA A 185 -13.55 15.38 10.53
N GLY A 186 -13.52 14.67 9.40
CA GLY A 186 -12.92 15.16 8.15
C GLY A 186 -11.89 14.24 7.49
N ALA A 187 -11.71 13.02 7.99
CA ALA A 187 -10.90 12.01 7.28
C ALA A 187 -11.53 11.66 5.93
N LYS A 188 -10.72 11.55 4.91
CA LYS A 188 -11.14 11.26 3.53
C LYS A 188 -10.77 9.86 3.06
N ILE A 189 -9.88 9.18 3.78
CA ILE A 189 -9.42 7.81 3.52
C ILE A 189 -9.54 7.01 4.81
N ILE A 190 -9.88 5.73 4.71
CA ILE A 190 -9.83 4.75 5.79
C ILE A 190 -8.63 3.84 5.50
N ASN A 191 -7.74 3.68 6.47
CA ASN A 191 -6.61 2.74 6.41
C ASN A 191 -6.81 1.69 7.50
N ASP A 192 -7.02 0.43 7.11
CA ASP A 192 -7.25 -0.66 8.05
C ASP A 192 -6.20 -1.76 7.90
N VAL A 193 -5.37 -1.89 8.92
CA VAL A 193 -4.28 -2.88 8.98
C VAL A 193 -4.77 -4.34 9.06
N SER A 194 -6.06 -4.55 9.32
CA SER A 194 -6.71 -5.86 9.34
C SER A 194 -7.56 -6.15 8.10
N ALA A 195 -7.59 -5.24 7.11
CA ALA A 195 -8.44 -5.33 5.94
C ALA A 195 -9.92 -5.64 6.28
N LEU A 196 -10.44 -4.99 7.33
CA LEU A 196 -11.81 -5.09 7.84
C LEU A 196 -12.15 -6.44 8.51
N ASP A 197 -11.15 -7.25 8.87
CA ASP A 197 -11.38 -8.54 9.52
C ASP A 197 -11.46 -8.46 11.06
N PHE A 198 -11.03 -7.34 11.65
CA PHE A 198 -10.98 -7.21 13.13
C PHE A 198 -12.35 -6.91 13.75
N ASP A 199 -13.09 -5.97 13.17
CA ASP A 199 -14.39 -5.54 13.68
C ASP A 199 -15.49 -6.08 12.73
N PRO A 200 -16.46 -6.87 13.23
CA PRO A 200 -17.50 -7.47 12.40
C PRO A 200 -18.39 -6.45 11.68
N HIS A 201 -18.42 -5.20 12.15
CA HIS A 201 -19.17 -4.11 11.52
C HIS A 201 -18.33 -3.30 10.53
N ALA A 202 -17.01 -3.52 10.44
CA ALA A 202 -16.10 -2.67 9.66
C ALA A 202 -16.42 -2.68 8.16
N GLU A 203 -16.73 -3.82 7.57
CA GLU A 203 -17.07 -3.90 6.14
C GLU A 203 -18.35 -3.13 5.80
N GLU A 204 -19.39 -3.28 6.61
CA GLU A 204 -20.66 -2.58 6.39
C GLU A 204 -20.49 -1.07 6.53
N VAL A 205 -19.74 -0.65 7.54
CA VAL A 205 -19.44 0.76 7.79
C VAL A 205 -18.60 1.35 6.67
N ALA A 206 -17.54 0.68 6.24
CA ALA A 206 -16.70 1.14 5.14
C ALA A 206 -17.50 1.30 3.84
N ALA A 207 -18.36 0.33 3.53
CA ALA A 207 -19.24 0.37 2.36
C ALA A 207 -20.22 1.56 2.42
N LYS A 208 -20.86 1.81 3.58
CA LYS A 208 -21.77 2.94 3.80
C LYS A 208 -21.08 4.30 3.70
N LEU A 209 -19.86 4.41 4.21
CA LEU A 209 -19.08 5.66 4.17
C LEU A 209 -18.61 6.03 2.77
N LYS A 210 -18.48 5.06 1.85
CA LYS A 210 -18.07 5.25 0.44
C LYS A 210 -16.77 6.05 0.27
N LYS A 211 -15.87 5.97 1.24
CA LYS A 211 -14.54 6.58 1.16
C LYS A 211 -13.54 5.62 0.52
N PRO A 212 -12.46 6.13 -0.11
CA PRO A 212 -11.32 5.29 -0.42
C PRO A 212 -10.84 4.55 0.81
N ILE A 213 -10.47 3.26 0.61
CA ILE A 213 -10.04 2.39 1.68
C ILE A 213 -8.72 1.71 1.32
N ILE A 214 -7.83 1.63 2.28
CA ILE A 214 -6.59 0.86 2.22
C ILE A 214 -6.82 -0.43 2.99
N LEU A 215 -6.68 -1.55 2.29
CA LEU A 215 -6.76 -2.89 2.86
C LEU A 215 -5.35 -3.42 3.03
N ASN A 216 -4.91 -3.56 4.27
CA ASN A 216 -3.60 -4.11 4.57
C ASN A 216 -3.72 -5.58 5.00
N HIS A 217 -3.01 -6.47 4.31
CA HIS A 217 -2.96 -7.87 4.67
C HIS A 217 -2.07 -8.10 5.89
N SER A 218 -2.63 -8.72 6.93
CA SER A 218 -1.90 -9.21 8.10
C SER A 218 -2.26 -10.67 8.39
N GLN A 219 -1.32 -11.42 8.99
CA GLN A 219 -1.60 -12.74 9.54
C GLN A 219 -1.51 -12.66 11.06
N GLY A 220 -2.60 -12.98 11.75
CA GLY A 220 -2.69 -12.85 13.21
C GLY A 220 -2.96 -11.41 13.68
N THR A 221 -2.92 -11.22 15.01
CA THR A 221 -3.08 -9.90 15.67
C THR A 221 -1.72 -9.25 15.90
N PRO A 222 -1.64 -7.94 16.22
CA PRO A 222 -0.39 -7.30 16.60
C PRO A 222 0.39 -8.04 17.70
N GLU A 223 -0.31 -8.71 18.61
CA GLU A 223 0.30 -9.49 19.70
C GLU A 223 0.90 -10.81 19.22
N THR A 224 0.30 -11.45 18.20
CA THR A 224 0.65 -12.81 17.77
C THR A 224 1.29 -12.88 16.41
N MET A 225 1.17 -11.85 15.57
CA MET A 225 1.53 -11.85 14.13
C MET A 225 2.99 -12.22 13.86
N GLN A 226 3.90 -12.05 14.82
CA GLN A 226 5.31 -12.39 14.65
C GLN A 226 5.67 -13.81 15.18
N LYS A 227 4.67 -14.54 15.74
CA LYS A 227 4.86 -15.91 16.23
C LYS A 227 4.68 -16.88 15.06
N ASN A 228 5.78 -17.32 14.46
CA ASN A 228 5.84 -18.33 13.39
C ASN A 228 4.93 -18.05 12.17
N PRO A 229 5.02 -16.88 11.51
CA PRO A 229 4.23 -16.63 10.32
C PRO A 229 4.56 -17.66 9.23
N ASN A 230 3.54 -18.33 8.72
CA ASN A 230 3.71 -19.44 7.76
C ASN A 230 2.81 -19.24 6.54
N TYR A 231 3.41 -19.40 5.36
CA TYR A 231 2.74 -19.36 4.05
C TYR A 231 3.28 -20.49 3.18
N LYS A 232 2.41 -21.24 2.54
CA LYS A 232 2.81 -22.20 1.49
C LYS A 232 3.34 -21.46 0.27
N ASN A 233 2.63 -20.43 -0.15
CA ASN A 233 3.03 -19.49 -1.19
C ASN A 233 2.47 -18.10 -0.89
N ILE A 234 3.30 -17.26 -0.30
CA ILE A 234 2.87 -15.93 0.19
C ILE A 234 2.26 -15.04 -0.90
N LEU A 235 2.72 -15.12 -2.15
CA LEU A 235 2.18 -14.31 -3.24
C LEU A 235 0.75 -14.73 -3.59
N ILE A 236 0.55 -16.04 -3.75
CA ILE A 236 -0.76 -16.60 -4.13
C ILE A 236 -1.76 -16.43 -3.00
N GLU A 237 -1.37 -16.70 -1.74
CA GLU A 237 -2.27 -16.60 -0.60
C GLU A 237 -2.74 -15.16 -0.36
N ILE A 238 -1.84 -14.17 -0.44
CA ILE A 238 -2.22 -12.75 -0.32
C ILE A 238 -3.04 -12.30 -1.53
N TYR A 239 -2.73 -12.80 -2.72
CA TYR A 239 -3.51 -12.49 -3.92
C TYR A 239 -4.96 -12.98 -3.79
N ASP A 240 -5.15 -14.26 -3.44
CA ASP A 240 -6.47 -14.87 -3.29
C ASP A 240 -7.27 -14.17 -2.18
N TYR A 241 -6.63 -13.83 -1.07
CA TYR A 241 -7.22 -13.04 0.00
C TYR A 241 -7.75 -11.68 -0.50
N PHE A 242 -6.94 -10.93 -1.23
CA PHE A 242 -7.37 -9.64 -1.77
C PHE A 242 -8.45 -9.79 -2.85
N GLU A 243 -8.35 -10.80 -3.72
CA GLU A 243 -9.37 -11.05 -4.74
C GLU A 243 -10.75 -11.28 -4.10
N GLU A 244 -10.81 -12.05 -3.01
CA GLU A 244 -12.04 -12.29 -2.27
C GLU A 244 -12.54 -11.02 -1.55
N LYS A 245 -11.66 -10.29 -0.87
CA LYS A 245 -12.01 -9.02 -0.21
C LYS A 245 -12.55 -7.98 -1.19
N ILE A 246 -11.92 -7.82 -2.34
CA ILE A 246 -12.39 -6.91 -3.39
C ILE A 246 -13.80 -7.30 -3.82
N LYS A 247 -14.04 -8.59 -4.08
CA LYS A 247 -15.35 -9.10 -4.50
C LYS A 247 -16.43 -8.84 -3.45
N GLN A 248 -16.15 -9.12 -2.17
CA GLN A 248 -17.07 -8.87 -1.06
C GLN A 248 -17.44 -7.38 -0.95
N LEU A 249 -16.45 -6.48 -1.06
CA LEU A 249 -16.69 -5.04 -0.99
C LEU A 249 -17.40 -4.50 -2.22
N GLU A 250 -17.13 -5.04 -3.42
CA GLU A 250 -17.87 -4.69 -4.65
C GLU A 250 -19.34 -5.10 -4.53
N GLN A 251 -19.65 -6.26 -3.96
CA GLN A 251 -21.03 -6.71 -3.68
C GLN A 251 -21.76 -5.79 -2.70
N LYS A 252 -21.01 -5.16 -1.76
CA LYS A 252 -21.55 -4.14 -0.83
C LYS A 252 -21.58 -2.72 -1.43
N GLY A 253 -21.27 -2.57 -2.73
CA GLY A 253 -21.36 -1.31 -3.48
C GLY A 253 -20.13 -0.40 -3.40
N LEU A 254 -19.01 -0.87 -2.84
CA LEU A 254 -17.75 -0.14 -2.90
C LEU A 254 -17.08 -0.37 -4.27
N ARG A 255 -16.74 0.69 -4.99
CA ARG A 255 -16.12 0.56 -6.31
C ARG A 255 -14.63 0.22 -6.18
N ARG A 256 -14.14 -0.72 -7.01
CA ARG A 256 -12.74 -1.16 -7.05
C ARG A 256 -11.72 -0.02 -7.08
N LYS A 257 -11.99 1.04 -7.82
CA LYS A 257 -11.13 2.22 -7.90
C LYS A 257 -10.95 2.98 -6.58
N HIS A 258 -11.76 2.69 -5.56
CA HIS A 258 -11.64 3.25 -4.22
C HIS A 258 -10.90 2.30 -3.26
N ILE A 259 -10.48 1.11 -3.72
CA ILE A 259 -9.75 0.14 -2.91
C ILE A 259 -8.26 0.24 -3.24
N ILE A 260 -7.43 0.42 -2.23
CA ILE A 260 -5.97 0.43 -2.30
C ILE A 260 -5.47 -0.81 -1.56
N LEU A 261 -4.55 -1.57 -2.14
CA LEU A 261 -4.06 -2.80 -1.54
C LEU A 261 -2.65 -2.62 -0.99
N ASP A 262 -2.46 -2.98 0.27
CA ASP A 262 -1.14 -3.07 0.91
C ASP A 262 -0.87 -4.53 1.29
N PRO A 263 0.13 -5.21 0.72
CA PRO A 263 0.47 -6.59 1.06
C PRO A 263 0.99 -6.76 2.48
N GLY A 264 1.14 -5.67 3.24
CA GLY A 264 1.42 -5.67 4.68
C GLY A 264 2.85 -6.09 5.01
N ILE A 265 3.84 -5.37 4.48
CA ILE A 265 5.24 -5.57 4.84
C ILE A 265 5.41 -5.49 6.36
N GLY A 266 5.96 -6.54 6.98
CA GLY A 266 6.20 -6.61 8.42
C GLY A 266 5.01 -7.03 9.28
N PHE A 267 3.82 -7.28 8.69
CA PHE A 267 2.64 -7.75 9.40
C PHE A 267 2.44 -9.25 9.21
N GLY A 268 2.80 -10.06 10.23
CA GLY A 268 2.73 -11.51 10.15
C GLY A 268 3.65 -12.11 9.07
N LYS A 269 4.88 -11.60 8.96
CA LYS A 269 5.83 -11.97 7.89
C LYS A 269 7.27 -11.99 8.42
N ASN A 270 8.02 -13.04 8.10
CA ASN A 270 9.45 -13.12 8.36
C ASN A 270 10.27 -12.33 7.31
N VAL A 271 11.61 -12.32 7.44
CA VAL A 271 12.49 -11.59 6.50
C VAL A 271 12.30 -12.07 5.06
N GLN A 272 12.31 -13.39 4.83
CA GLN A 272 12.19 -13.96 3.49
C GLN A 272 10.82 -13.65 2.86
N HIS A 273 9.75 -13.67 3.65
CA HIS A 273 8.41 -13.26 3.21
C HIS A 273 8.39 -11.81 2.74
N ASN A 274 8.99 -10.90 3.51
CA ASN A 274 9.05 -9.48 3.15
C ASN A 274 9.87 -9.25 1.89
N LEU A 275 11.04 -9.89 1.76
CA LEU A 275 11.88 -9.80 0.56
C LEU A 275 11.15 -10.34 -0.69
N THR A 276 10.43 -11.45 -0.54
CA THR A 276 9.65 -12.04 -1.64
C THR A 276 8.56 -11.07 -2.12
N LEU A 277 7.83 -10.45 -1.19
CA LEU A 277 6.80 -9.46 -1.52
C LEU A 277 7.39 -8.22 -2.18
N MET A 278 8.48 -7.67 -1.62
CA MET A 278 9.17 -6.50 -2.17
C MET A 278 9.67 -6.76 -3.59
N ASN A 279 10.33 -7.88 -3.82
CA ASN A 279 10.87 -8.24 -5.13
C ASN A 279 9.78 -8.48 -6.18
N LYS A 280 8.58 -8.87 -5.77
CA LYS A 280 7.50 -9.30 -6.66
C LYS A 280 6.21 -8.51 -6.47
N ILE A 281 6.30 -7.27 -5.98
CA ILE A 281 5.12 -6.45 -5.67
C ILE A 281 4.23 -6.21 -6.91
N SER A 282 4.81 -6.15 -8.10
CA SER A 282 4.09 -6.01 -9.37
C SER A 282 3.08 -7.13 -9.65
N PHE A 283 3.19 -8.27 -8.94
CA PHE A 283 2.26 -9.38 -9.02
C PHE A 283 0.80 -8.97 -8.70
N PHE A 284 0.62 -8.02 -7.79
CA PHE A 284 -0.70 -7.59 -7.34
C PHE A 284 -1.39 -6.58 -8.27
N HIS A 285 -0.71 -6.05 -9.29
CA HIS A 285 -1.34 -5.13 -10.24
C HIS A 285 -2.47 -5.78 -11.06
N SER A 286 -2.44 -7.10 -11.25
CA SER A 286 -3.51 -7.84 -11.93
C SER A 286 -4.83 -7.87 -11.16
N LEU A 287 -4.86 -7.48 -9.88
CA LEU A 287 -6.09 -7.23 -9.11
C LEU A 287 -6.82 -5.95 -9.53
N GLY A 288 -6.20 -5.08 -10.33
CA GLY A 288 -6.82 -3.87 -10.87
C GLY A 288 -6.97 -2.70 -9.89
N CYS A 289 -6.45 -2.83 -8.67
CA CYS A 289 -6.42 -1.79 -7.64
C CYS A 289 -5.07 -1.07 -7.61
N PRO A 290 -5.01 0.20 -7.14
CA PRO A 290 -3.75 0.82 -6.73
C PRO A 290 -3.06 0.05 -5.60
N LEU A 291 -1.72 0.09 -5.58
CA LEU A 291 -0.92 -0.56 -4.56
C LEU A 291 -0.31 0.45 -3.59
N MET A 292 -0.20 0.06 -2.33
CA MET A 292 0.55 0.75 -1.30
C MET A 292 1.67 -0.13 -0.75
N LEU A 293 2.78 0.50 -0.38
CA LEU A 293 3.86 -0.10 0.40
C LEU A 293 4.16 0.75 1.63
N GLY A 294 4.20 0.08 2.80
CA GLY A 294 4.63 0.66 4.07
C GLY A 294 5.92 0.02 4.59
N PRO A 295 7.09 0.18 3.94
CA PRO A 295 8.33 -0.48 4.36
C PRO A 295 9.08 0.29 5.45
N SER A 296 8.66 1.54 5.74
CA SER A 296 9.43 2.50 6.53
C SER A 296 9.78 2.00 7.92
N ARG A 297 11.07 1.97 8.21
CA ARG A 297 11.67 1.61 9.50
C ARG A 297 11.32 0.20 10.00
N LYS A 298 10.82 -0.70 9.12
CA LYS A 298 10.38 -2.06 9.49
C LYS A 298 11.55 -2.94 9.95
N SER A 299 11.22 -3.91 10.82
CA SER A 299 12.22 -4.77 11.48
C SER A 299 13.01 -5.65 10.52
N PHE A 300 12.45 -6.04 9.36
CA PHE A 300 13.18 -6.83 8.37
C PHE A 300 14.40 -6.08 7.83
N ILE A 301 14.31 -4.75 7.63
CA ILE A 301 15.44 -3.89 7.24
C ILE A 301 16.53 -3.95 8.33
N GLY A 302 16.12 -3.78 9.58
CA GLY A 302 17.05 -3.83 10.71
C GLY A 302 17.76 -5.18 10.84
N LYS A 303 17.02 -6.28 10.61
CA LYS A 303 17.61 -7.65 10.62
C LYS A 303 18.65 -7.84 9.52
N ILE A 304 18.41 -7.31 8.32
CA ILE A 304 19.34 -7.40 7.19
C ILE A 304 20.58 -6.52 7.42
N MET A 305 20.37 -5.30 7.92
CA MET A 305 21.45 -4.32 8.12
C MET A 305 22.18 -4.46 9.45
N GLY A 306 21.78 -5.37 10.36
CA GLY A 306 22.31 -5.46 11.71
C GLY A 306 21.97 -4.24 12.60
N LYS A 307 20.89 -3.48 12.27
CA LYS A 307 20.49 -2.25 12.96
C LYS A 307 19.30 -2.49 13.89
N LYS A 308 19.50 -2.33 15.20
CA LYS A 308 18.44 -2.45 16.21
C LYS A 308 17.50 -1.24 16.20
N ASP A 309 18.07 -0.04 16.17
CA ASP A 309 17.32 1.21 16.18
C ASP A 309 16.54 1.44 14.88
N SER A 310 15.29 1.90 15.02
CA SER A 310 14.40 2.13 13.88
C SER A 310 14.79 3.34 13.03
N ILE A 311 15.39 4.36 13.61
CA ILE A 311 15.81 5.58 12.91
C ILE A 311 16.98 5.27 11.97
N SER A 312 17.89 4.41 12.38
CA SER A 312 19.06 4.00 11.59
C SER A 312 18.72 3.21 10.31
N ARG A 313 17.44 2.90 10.06
CA ARG A 313 16.97 2.11 8.91
C ARG A 313 16.57 2.95 7.69
N LEU A 314 16.91 4.24 7.67
CA LEU A 314 16.53 5.16 6.60
C LEU A 314 17.02 4.68 5.22
N GLY A 315 18.28 4.33 5.06
CA GLY A 315 18.83 3.85 3.78
C GLY A 315 18.08 2.63 3.23
N GLY A 316 17.77 1.64 4.08
CA GLY A 316 16.96 0.48 3.68
C GLY A 316 15.50 0.85 3.38
N THR A 317 14.95 1.87 4.03
CA THR A 317 13.62 2.40 3.71
C THR A 317 13.61 3.05 2.32
N ILE A 318 14.60 3.91 2.00
CA ILE A 318 14.75 4.55 0.68
C ILE A 318 14.85 3.47 -0.41
N SER A 319 15.76 2.51 -0.25
CA SER A 319 15.92 1.40 -1.19
C SER A 319 14.60 0.65 -1.44
N SER A 320 13.87 0.33 -0.37
CA SER A 320 12.59 -0.37 -0.44
C SER A 320 11.52 0.43 -1.22
N VAL A 321 11.47 1.75 -1.01
CA VAL A 321 10.53 2.64 -1.71
C VAL A 321 10.87 2.72 -3.20
N ILE A 322 12.14 2.89 -3.56
CA ILE A 322 12.58 2.97 -4.96
C ILE A 322 12.29 1.65 -5.70
N ILE A 323 12.57 0.49 -5.07
CA ILE A 323 12.22 -0.82 -5.63
C ILE A 323 10.72 -0.93 -5.91
N GLY A 324 9.88 -0.44 -5.01
CA GLY A 324 8.43 -0.41 -5.19
C GLY A 324 7.99 0.54 -6.32
N ALA A 325 8.56 1.75 -6.36
CA ALA A 325 8.26 2.76 -7.38
C ALA A 325 8.60 2.24 -8.78
N ASN A 326 9.74 1.57 -8.93
CA ASN A 326 10.19 0.97 -10.19
C ASN A 326 9.33 -0.22 -10.64
N GLN A 327 8.52 -0.79 -9.76
CA GLN A 327 7.51 -1.80 -10.08
C GLN A 327 6.09 -1.21 -10.18
N GLY A 328 5.94 0.12 -10.23
CA GLY A 328 4.67 0.80 -10.46
C GLY A 328 3.77 0.92 -9.22
N VAL A 329 4.29 0.81 -8.00
CA VAL A 329 3.52 1.09 -6.77
C VAL A 329 3.18 2.57 -6.69
N GLN A 330 1.93 2.89 -6.33
CA GLN A 330 1.43 4.26 -6.33
C GLN A 330 1.55 4.96 -4.97
N PHE A 331 1.35 4.26 -3.86
CA PHE A 331 1.32 4.85 -2.52
C PHE A 331 2.47 4.33 -1.66
N PHE A 332 3.12 5.25 -0.93
CA PHE A 332 4.18 4.92 0.02
C PHE A 332 3.88 5.52 1.38
N ARG A 333 3.67 4.65 2.38
CA ARG A 333 3.43 5.06 3.77
C ARG A 333 4.75 5.08 4.53
N VAL A 334 5.20 6.30 4.89
CA VAL A 334 6.57 6.51 5.41
C VAL A 334 6.60 7.53 6.56
N HIS A 335 7.68 7.46 7.37
CA HIS A 335 7.96 8.42 8.45
C HIS A 335 8.82 9.59 7.94
N ASP A 336 9.80 9.31 7.07
CA ASP A 336 10.87 10.22 6.65
C ASP A 336 10.49 10.85 5.30
N ILE A 337 9.50 11.78 5.32
CA ILE A 337 8.90 12.34 4.10
C ILE A 337 9.92 13.05 3.23
N LYS A 338 10.76 13.91 3.83
CA LYS A 338 11.72 14.71 3.09
C LYS A 338 12.68 13.85 2.26
N GLU A 339 13.35 12.92 2.91
CA GLU A 339 14.36 12.06 2.31
C GLU A 339 13.77 11.13 1.24
N ILE A 340 12.55 10.64 1.50
CA ILE A 340 11.84 9.79 0.52
C ILE A 340 11.37 10.62 -0.68
N ASN A 341 10.90 11.84 -0.47
CA ASN A 341 10.48 12.73 -1.56
C ASN A 341 11.67 13.11 -2.46
N GLU A 342 12.81 13.43 -1.86
CA GLU A 342 14.05 13.70 -2.58
C GLU A 342 14.49 12.48 -3.41
N ALA A 343 14.51 11.28 -2.82
CA ALA A 343 14.87 10.06 -3.53
C ALA A 343 13.94 9.73 -4.69
N LEU A 344 12.62 9.87 -4.50
CA LEU A 344 11.63 9.66 -5.56
C LEU A 344 11.73 10.72 -6.66
N SER A 345 12.10 11.95 -6.33
CA SER A 345 12.30 13.03 -7.30
C SER A 345 13.48 12.71 -8.23
N ILE A 346 14.60 12.25 -7.69
CA ILE A 346 15.75 11.80 -8.49
C ILE A 346 15.37 10.59 -9.34
N ASN A 347 14.70 9.59 -8.76
CA ASN A 347 14.24 8.41 -9.49
C ASN A 347 13.32 8.78 -10.67
N SER A 348 12.41 9.73 -10.48
CA SER A 348 11.51 10.21 -11.53
C SER A 348 12.24 11.00 -12.61
N ALA A 349 13.22 11.82 -12.24
CA ALA A 349 14.04 12.59 -13.19
C ALA A 349 14.83 11.69 -14.14
N LEU A 350 15.40 10.59 -13.64
CA LEU A 350 16.10 9.59 -14.44
C LEU A 350 15.21 8.97 -15.53
N TYR A 351 13.89 8.91 -15.30
CA TYR A 351 12.93 8.37 -16.28
C TYR A 351 12.29 9.44 -17.20
N SER A 352 12.73 10.68 -17.06
CA SER A 352 12.26 11.79 -17.90
C SER A 352 13.19 12.09 -19.08
N ILE A 353 14.37 11.47 -19.07
CA ILE A 353 15.40 11.59 -20.12
C ILE A 353 14.99 10.83 -21.37
#